data_73ce0a1febcc39f45bac853290d97776
#
_entry.id   73ce0a1febcc39f45bac853290d97776
#
_cell.length_a   1.000
_cell.length_b   1.000
_cell.length_c   1.000
_cell.angle_alpha   90.00
_cell.angle_beta   90.00
_cell.angle_gamma   90.00
#
_symmetry.space_group_name_H-M   'P 1'
#
loop_
_entity.id
_entity.type
_entity.pdbx_description
1 polymer ?
#
loop_
_entity_poly.entity_id
_entity_poly.type
_entity_poly.pdbx_seq_one_letter_code
_entity_poly.pdbx_strand_id
1 'polypeptide(L)'
;MLIITQHIAIPDHEIDISAIRAQGAGGQNVNKVSSAIHLRFDIKASSLLEADKESLLNYRDRRITSDGVVVIKAQKFRTQEKNRLNARERLRDLVLAATHKYKSRKATKPTFSSRKKRVDNKTRHGKTKALRGRVDVD
;
A
#
# COMPACT_ATOMS: atom_id res chain seq x y z
N MET A 1 -22.79 1.34 7.79
CA MET A 1 -22.08 2.16 6.80
C MET A 1 -20.62 2.32 7.20
N LEU A 2 -19.67 2.09 6.29
CA LEU A 2 -18.23 2.28 6.51
C LEU A 2 -17.82 3.64 5.93
N ILE A 3 -17.56 4.62 6.81
CA ILE A 3 -17.10 5.96 6.43
C ILE A 3 -15.59 5.92 6.25
N ILE A 4 -15.07 6.34 5.09
CA ILE A 4 -13.65 6.37 4.75
C ILE A 4 -13.14 7.79 4.79
N THR A 5 -13.80 8.70 4.08
CA THR A 5 -13.57 10.16 4.10
C THR A 5 -14.90 10.89 4.15
N GLN A 6 -14.89 12.22 4.17
CA GLN A 6 -16.13 13.02 4.10
C GLN A 6 -16.95 12.77 2.81
N HIS A 7 -16.29 12.28 1.73
CA HIS A 7 -16.91 12.10 0.42
C HIS A 7 -17.01 10.63 0.00
N ILE A 8 -16.34 9.72 0.71
CA ILE A 8 -16.31 8.28 0.38
C ILE A 8 -16.87 7.50 1.55
N ALA A 9 -17.99 6.83 1.32
CA ALA A 9 -18.62 5.92 2.27
C ALA A 9 -19.12 4.68 1.53
N ILE A 10 -19.01 3.52 2.16
CA ILE A 10 -19.46 2.23 1.63
C ILE A 10 -20.63 1.73 2.48
N PRO A 11 -21.82 1.51 1.89
CA PRO A 11 -22.96 0.91 2.58
C PRO A 11 -22.64 -0.51 3.06
N ASP A 12 -23.23 -0.91 4.20
CA ASP A 12 -22.95 -2.24 4.77
C ASP A 12 -23.44 -3.39 3.89
N HIS A 13 -24.47 -3.19 3.08
CA HIS A 13 -25.00 -4.21 2.18
C HIS A 13 -24.08 -4.51 0.96
N GLU A 14 -23.13 -3.64 0.67
CA GLU A 14 -22.11 -3.85 -0.37
C GLU A 14 -20.90 -4.64 0.15
N ILE A 15 -20.82 -4.84 1.47
CA ILE A 15 -19.70 -5.53 2.13
C ILE A 15 -20.21 -6.91 2.58
N ASP A 16 -19.80 -7.95 1.87
CA ASP A 16 -20.11 -9.32 2.25
C ASP A 16 -19.11 -9.81 3.31
N ILE A 17 -19.63 -10.23 4.47
CA ILE A 17 -18.82 -10.70 5.59
C ILE A 17 -19.27 -12.09 6.01
N SER A 18 -18.41 -13.07 5.84
CA SER A 18 -18.64 -14.45 6.26
C SER A 18 -17.64 -14.90 7.32
N ALA A 19 -18.11 -15.71 8.27
CA ALA A 19 -17.25 -16.33 9.25
C ALA A 19 -16.64 -17.62 8.68
N ILE A 20 -15.33 -17.75 8.81
CA ILE A 20 -14.60 -18.94 8.37
C ILE A 20 -13.80 -19.53 9.52
N ARG A 21 -13.41 -20.80 9.40
CA ARG A 21 -12.54 -21.44 10.38
C ARG A 21 -11.18 -20.74 10.38
N ALA A 22 -10.69 -20.40 11.58
CA ALA A 22 -9.35 -19.86 11.74
C ALA A 22 -8.32 -20.94 11.37
N GLN A 23 -7.34 -20.59 10.53
CA GLN A 23 -6.19 -21.43 10.22
C GLN A 23 -5.04 -21.03 11.14
N GLY A 24 -4.56 -21.92 12.00
CA GLY A 24 -3.42 -21.69 12.89
C GLY A 24 -2.69 -23.00 13.19
N ALA A 25 -1.37 -22.91 13.34
CA ALA A 25 -0.50 -24.02 13.69
C ALA A 25 -0.61 -24.32 15.19
N GLY A 26 -1.60 -25.14 15.57
CA GLY A 26 -1.59 -25.79 16.87
C GLY A 26 -2.70 -25.43 17.85
N GLY A 27 -3.24 -26.49 18.44
CA GLY A 27 -4.21 -26.51 19.54
C GLY A 27 -5.59 -27.05 19.11
N GLN A 28 -6.12 -28.01 19.87
CA GLN A 28 -7.41 -28.67 19.59
C GLN A 28 -8.61 -27.69 19.52
N ASN A 29 -8.50 -26.49 20.10
CA ASN A 29 -9.56 -25.48 20.09
C ASN A 29 -9.59 -24.59 18.84
N VAL A 30 -8.48 -24.45 18.10
CA VAL A 30 -8.39 -23.58 16.91
C VAL A 30 -9.26 -24.11 15.77
N ASN A 31 -9.39 -25.44 15.66
CA ASN A 31 -10.14 -26.09 14.58
C ASN A 31 -11.67 -26.11 14.81
N LYS A 32 -12.16 -25.73 16.00
CA LYS A 32 -13.60 -25.79 16.37
C LYS A 32 -14.28 -24.42 16.37
N VAL A 33 -13.53 -23.31 16.31
CA VAL A 33 -14.09 -21.95 16.43
C VAL A 33 -13.93 -21.20 15.12
N SER A 34 -15.07 -20.83 14.51
CA SER A 34 -15.14 -19.98 13.31
C SER A 34 -14.94 -18.51 13.67
N SER A 35 -13.81 -18.17 14.27
CA SER A 35 -13.50 -16.77 14.68
C SER A 35 -12.87 -15.92 13.57
N ALA A 36 -12.40 -16.54 12.49
CA ALA A 36 -11.84 -15.80 11.37
C ALA A 36 -12.95 -15.23 10.47
N ILE A 37 -12.69 -14.07 9.92
CA ILE A 37 -13.59 -13.33 9.04
C ILE A 37 -13.02 -13.28 7.63
N HIS A 38 -13.88 -13.56 6.66
CA HIS A 38 -13.65 -13.37 5.25
C HIS A 38 -14.56 -12.24 4.76
N LEU A 39 -13.96 -11.12 4.37
CA LEU A 39 -14.66 -9.96 3.85
C LEU A 39 -14.45 -9.90 2.34
N ARG A 40 -15.54 -9.68 1.59
CA ARG A 40 -15.54 -9.44 0.14
C ARG A 40 -16.24 -8.12 -0.16
N PHE A 41 -15.68 -7.37 -1.09
CA PHE A 41 -16.24 -6.12 -1.56
C PHE A 41 -16.01 -6.01 -3.07
N ASP A 42 -17.09 -5.93 -3.83
CA ASP A 42 -17.03 -5.78 -5.29
C ASP A 42 -16.92 -4.31 -5.64
N ILE A 43 -15.76 -3.91 -6.20
CA ILE A 43 -15.48 -2.52 -6.58
C ILE A 43 -16.40 -2.08 -7.71
N LYS A 44 -16.62 -2.94 -8.72
CA LYS A 44 -17.39 -2.61 -9.91
C LYS A 44 -18.87 -2.43 -9.60
N ALA A 45 -19.43 -3.30 -8.77
CA ALA A 45 -20.83 -3.28 -8.37
C ALA A 45 -21.15 -2.24 -7.28
N SER A 46 -20.13 -1.61 -6.69
CA SER A 46 -20.31 -0.69 -5.57
C SER A 46 -20.90 0.66 -5.98
N SER A 47 -21.41 1.38 -4.99
CA SER A 47 -21.92 2.75 -5.11
C SER A 47 -20.84 3.84 -5.15
N LEU A 48 -19.57 3.48 -5.18
CA LEU A 48 -18.45 4.40 -5.28
C LEU A 48 -18.48 5.20 -6.59
N LEU A 49 -17.93 6.41 -6.57
CA LEU A 49 -17.74 7.21 -7.78
C LEU A 49 -16.80 6.48 -8.77
N GLU A 50 -17.05 6.62 -10.09
CA GLU A 50 -16.25 5.95 -11.10
C GLU A 50 -14.75 6.26 -11.01
N ALA A 51 -14.38 7.49 -10.66
CA ALA A 51 -12.98 7.89 -10.43
C ALA A 51 -12.32 7.13 -9.27
N ASP A 52 -13.08 6.82 -8.22
CA ASP A 52 -12.59 6.06 -7.06
C ASP A 52 -12.52 4.57 -7.39
N LYS A 53 -13.49 4.03 -8.15
CA LYS A 53 -13.44 2.66 -8.68
C LYS A 53 -12.21 2.45 -9.56
N GLU A 54 -11.97 3.35 -10.50
CA GLU A 54 -10.80 3.29 -11.38
C GLU A 54 -9.49 3.34 -10.58
N SER A 55 -9.41 4.21 -9.57
CA SER A 55 -8.25 4.30 -8.67
C SER A 55 -8.00 3.00 -7.92
N LEU A 56 -9.07 2.35 -7.43
CA LEU A 56 -9.00 1.06 -6.75
C LEU A 56 -8.59 -0.07 -7.69
N LEU A 57 -9.16 -0.16 -8.88
CA LEU A 57 -8.84 -1.19 -9.86
C LEU A 57 -7.39 -1.10 -10.36
N ASN A 58 -6.85 0.11 -10.44
CA ASN A 58 -5.46 0.35 -10.83
C ASN A 58 -4.46 0.22 -9.66
N TYR A 59 -4.96 0.13 -8.42
CA TYR A 59 -4.11 0.02 -7.24
C TYR A 59 -3.51 -1.37 -7.11
N ARG A 60 -2.17 -1.47 -7.07
CA ARG A 60 -1.45 -2.75 -6.93
C ARG A 60 -1.47 -3.25 -5.49
N ASP A 61 -2.44 -4.10 -5.18
CA ASP A 61 -2.54 -4.77 -3.89
C ASP A 61 -3.03 -6.22 -4.06
N ARG A 62 -2.42 -7.16 -3.32
CA ARG A 62 -2.77 -8.60 -3.40
C ARG A 62 -4.20 -8.90 -2.93
N ARG A 63 -4.83 -7.98 -2.22
CA ARG A 63 -6.21 -8.11 -1.75
C ARG A 63 -7.23 -7.83 -2.85
N ILE A 64 -6.81 -7.22 -3.94
CA ILE A 64 -7.67 -6.93 -5.10
C ILE A 64 -7.44 -8.03 -6.13
N THR A 65 -8.52 -8.75 -6.48
CA THR A 65 -8.48 -9.79 -7.51
C THR A 65 -8.52 -9.18 -8.90
N SER A 66 -8.16 -9.97 -9.93
CA SER A 66 -8.28 -9.57 -11.36
C SER A 66 -9.71 -9.19 -11.75
N ASP A 67 -10.70 -9.76 -11.07
CA ASP A 67 -12.12 -9.49 -11.34
C ASP A 67 -12.60 -8.15 -10.76
N GLY A 68 -11.77 -7.51 -9.92
CA GLY A 68 -12.09 -6.25 -9.25
C GLY A 68 -12.81 -6.44 -7.91
N VAL A 69 -12.58 -7.57 -7.24
CA VAL A 69 -13.12 -7.86 -5.90
C VAL A 69 -12.03 -7.74 -4.86
N VAL A 70 -12.28 -6.96 -3.82
CA VAL A 70 -11.40 -6.91 -2.63
C VAL A 70 -11.71 -8.10 -1.74
N VAL A 71 -10.67 -8.86 -1.36
CA VAL A 71 -10.78 -10.02 -0.47
C VAL A 71 -9.87 -9.82 0.74
N ILE A 72 -10.44 -9.79 1.94
CA ILE A 72 -9.71 -9.60 3.19
C ILE A 72 -10.01 -10.74 4.15
N LYS A 73 -8.97 -11.48 4.57
CA LYS A 73 -9.04 -12.44 5.68
C LYS A 73 -8.54 -11.79 6.96
N ALA A 74 -9.36 -11.76 8.01
CA ALA A 74 -9.01 -11.26 9.34
C ALA A 74 -9.12 -12.38 10.36
N GLN A 75 -7.98 -12.77 10.96
CA GLN A 75 -7.89 -13.85 11.96
C GLN A 75 -6.93 -13.50 13.10
N LYS A 76 -6.58 -12.21 13.22
CA LYS A 76 -5.59 -11.74 14.20
C LYS A 76 -6.07 -11.86 15.65
N PHE A 77 -7.37 -11.69 15.86
CA PHE A 77 -7.96 -11.65 17.19
C PHE A 77 -8.69 -12.95 17.53
N ARG A 78 -8.81 -13.23 18.85
CA ARG A 78 -9.51 -14.43 19.36
C ARG A 78 -11.02 -14.40 19.12
N THR A 79 -11.62 -13.21 19.08
CA THR A 79 -13.07 -13.05 18.92
C THR A 79 -13.44 -12.69 17.48
N GLN A 80 -14.55 -13.25 17.00
CA GLN A 80 -15.11 -12.97 15.68
C GLN A 80 -15.43 -11.49 15.50
N GLU A 81 -15.95 -10.84 16.52
CA GLU A 81 -16.31 -9.42 16.48
C GLU A 81 -15.10 -8.51 16.26
N LYS A 82 -14.00 -8.75 16.99
CA LYS A 82 -12.75 -8.00 16.79
C LYS A 82 -12.16 -8.25 15.40
N ASN A 83 -12.27 -9.46 14.87
CA ASN A 83 -11.83 -9.75 13.51
C ASN A 83 -12.71 -9.06 12.46
N ARG A 84 -14.02 -8.93 12.72
CA ARG A 84 -14.95 -8.17 11.85
C ARG A 84 -14.58 -6.70 11.79
N LEU A 85 -14.32 -6.07 12.93
CA LEU A 85 -13.86 -4.69 13.00
C LEU A 85 -12.52 -4.52 12.27
N ASN A 86 -11.57 -5.40 12.52
CA ASN A 86 -10.26 -5.37 11.86
C ASN A 86 -10.37 -5.55 10.33
N ALA A 87 -11.26 -6.39 9.84
CA ALA A 87 -11.50 -6.55 8.40
C ALA A 87 -12.01 -5.24 7.78
N ARG A 88 -12.96 -4.57 8.46
CA ARG A 88 -13.52 -3.28 8.03
C ARG A 88 -12.48 -2.16 8.05
N GLU A 89 -11.65 -2.07 9.09
CA GLU A 89 -10.54 -1.12 9.16
C GLU A 89 -9.55 -1.34 7.99
N ARG A 90 -9.18 -2.58 7.72
CA ARG A 90 -8.28 -2.90 6.61
C ARG A 90 -8.87 -2.59 5.23
N LEU A 91 -10.19 -2.70 5.06
CA LEU A 91 -10.87 -2.25 3.85
C LEU A 91 -10.82 -0.72 3.75
N ARG A 92 -11.11 -0.01 4.84
CA ARG A 92 -11.02 1.44 4.91
C ARG A 92 -9.64 1.95 4.53
N ASP A 93 -8.58 1.38 5.12
CA ASP A 93 -7.20 1.76 4.86
C ASP A 93 -6.80 1.50 3.41
N LEU A 94 -7.27 0.40 2.83
CA LEU A 94 -7.02 0.07 1.42
C LEU A 94 -7.66 1.12 0.50
N VAL A 95 -8.92 1.44 0.72
CA VAL A 95 -9.64 2.42 -0.11
C VAL A 95 -9.02 3.80 0.05
N LEU A 96 -8.68 4.19 1.28
CA LEU A 96 -8.01 5.46 1.56
C LEU A 96 -6.66 5.56 0.83
N ALA A 97 -5.85 4.50 0.88
CA ALA A 97 -4.55 4.47 0.20
C ALA A 97 -4.68 4.52 -1.33
N ALA A 98 -5.67 3.83 -1.89
CA ALA A 98 -5.90 3.79 -3.33
C ALA A 98 -6.46 5.11 -3.89
N THR A 99 -7.30 5.80 -3.13
CA THR A 99 -7.92 7.06 -3.54
C THR A 99 -7.10 8.31 -3.17
N HIS A 100 -6.00 8.13 -2.43
CA HIS A 100 -5.11 9.23 -2.05
C HIS A 100 -4.39 9.81 -3.27
N LYS A 101 -4.70 11.06 -3.62
CA LYS A 101 -4.03 11.79 -4.69
C LYS A 101 -2.72 12.41 -4.18
N TYR A 102 -1.59 11.88 -4.63
CA TYR A 102 -0.29 12.48 -4.34
C TYR A 102 -0.13 13.79 -5.10
N LYS A 103 0.31 14.85 -4.41
CA LYS A 103 0.73 16.09 -5.08
C LYS A 103 1.94 15.77 -5.98
N SER A 104 1.91 16.21 -7.22
CA SER A 104 3.05 16.08 -8.13
C SER A 104 4.28 16.76 -7.53
N ARG A 105 5.40 16.04 -7.50
CA ARG A 105 6.65 16.57 -6.96
C ARG A 105 7.24 17.57 -7.95
N LYS A 106 7.32 18.84 -7.56
CA LYS A 106 8.00 19.85 -8.37
C LYS A 106 9.51 19.54 -8.37
N ALA A 107 10.11 19.46 -9.56
CA ALA A 107 11.55 19.30 -9.69
C ALA A 107 12.28 20.49 -9.05
N THR A 108 13.18 20.21 -8.11
CA THR A 108 14.01 21.24 -7.48
C THR A 108 15.36 21.31 -8.18
N LYS A 109 15.85 22.54 -8.39
CA LYS A 109 17.22 22.76 -8.93
C LYS A 109 18.25 22.44 -7.85
N PRO A 110 19.41 21.86 -8.22
CA PRO A 110 20.51 21.64 -7.27
C PRO A 110 20.93 22.95 -6.60
N THR A 111 21.25 22.91 -5.32
CA THR A 111 21.73 24.07 -4.56
C THR A 111 23.09 24.55 -5.11
N PHE A 112 23.43 25.82 -4.87
CA PHE A 112 24.73 26.39 -5.27
C PHE A 112 25.89 25.57 -4.67
N SER A 113 25.81 25.21 -3.40
CA SER A 113 26.83 24.41 -2.71
C SER A 113 27.00 23.03 -3.33
N SER A 114 25.91 22.38 -3.73
CA SER A 114 25.95 21.08 -4.42
C SER A 114 26.66 21.18 -5.78
N ARG A 115 26.36 22.24 -6.53
CA ARG A 115 27.03 22.50 -7.83
C ARG A 115 28.52 22.76 -7.62
N LYS A 116 28.89 23.60 -6.64
CA LYS A 116 30.30 23.90 -6.30
C LYS A 116 31.03 22.59 -5.91
N LYS A 117 30.46 21.82 -4.98
CA LYS A 117 31.07 20.54 -4.55
C LYS A 117 31.27 19.55 -5.71
N ARG A 118 30.34 19.52 -6.68
CA ARG A 118 30.48 18.69 -7.88
C ARG A 118 31.65 19.14 -8.75
N VAL A 119 31.83 20.48 -8.95
CA VAL A 119 32.93 21.03 -9.72
C VAL A 119 34.26 20.79 -9.01
N ASP A 120 34.34 21.05 -7.70
CA ASP A 120 35.56 20.83 -6.90
C ASP A 120 35.98 19.35 -6.93
N ASN A 121 35.04 18.42 -6.78
CA ASN A 121 35.33 17.00 -6.92
C ASN A 121 35.84 16.63 -8.32
N LYS A 122 35.21 17.16 -9.37
CA LYS A 122 35.66 16.94 -10.76
C LYS A 122 37.09 17.45 -10.99
N THR A 123 37.40 18.63 -10.48
CA THR A 123 38.74 19.23 -10.57
C THR A 123 39.76 18.40 -9.78
N ARG A 124 39.42 17.96 -8.57
CA ARG A 124 40.25 17.07 -7.74
C ARG A 124 40.59 15.77 -8.44
N HIS A 125 39.55 15.13 -9.02
CA HIS A 125 39.74 13.89 -9.79
C HIS A 125 40.61 14.13 -11.04
N GLY A 126 40.42 15.25 -11.73
CA GLY A 126 41.24 15.64 -12.87
C GLY A 126 42.74 15.80 -12.51
N LYS A 127 43.03 16.47 -11.39
CA LYS A 127 44.40 16.59 -10.86
C LYS A 127 45.01 15.23 -10.53
N THR A 128 44.25 14.37 -9.81
CA THR A 128 44.71 13.01 -9.47
C THR A 128 44.98 12.17 -10.73
N LYS A 129 44.17 12.35 -11.77
CA LYS A 129 44.34 11.63 -13.04
C LYS A 129 45.58 12.12 -13.79
N ALA A 130 45.83 13.45 -13.80
CA ALA A 130 47.01 14.05 -14.42
C ALA A 130 48.32 13.57 -13.76
N LEU A 131 48.34 13.37 -12.43
CA LEU A 131 49.47 12.84 -11.68
C LEU A 131 49.77 11.36 -11.95
N ARG A 132 48.89 10.62 -12.64
CA ARG A 132 49.09 9.22 -13.05
C ARG A 132 49.78 9.08 -14.40
N GLY A 133 50.25 10.17 -14.98
CA GLY A 133 51.05 10.15 -16.20
C GLY A 133 52.34 9.35 -16.05
N ARG A 134 52.92 8.90 -17.16
CA ARG A 134 54.17 8.16 -17.23
C ARG A 134 55.26 8.92 -16.48
N VAL A 135 55.85 8.32 -15.47
CA VAL A 135 57.08 8.83 -14.86
C VAL A 135 58.19 8.45 -15.81
N ASP A 136 58.76 9.44 -16.53
CA ASP A 136 60.02 9.23 -17.24
C ASP A 136 61.09 9.08 -16.18
N VAL A 137 61.60 7.85 -16.08
CA VAL A 137 62.74 7.51 -15.21
C VAL A 137 63.97 7.71 -16.06
N ASP A 138 64.70 8.82 -15.81
CA ASP A 138 66.04 9.01 -16.34
C ASP A 138 67.02 8.04 -15.73
#